data_b6ebe1aedf7bd2e6c949ccea5332068d
#
_entry.id   b6ebe1aedf7bd2e6c949ccea5332068d
#
_cell.length_a   1.000
_cell.length_b   1.000
_cell.length_c   1.000
_cell.angle_alpha   90.00
_cell.angle_beta   90.00
_cell.angle_gamma   90.00
#
_symmetry.space_group_name_H-M   'P 1'
#
loop_
_entity.id
_entity.type
_entity.pdbx_description
1 polymer ?
#
loop_
_entity_poly.entity_id
_entity_poly.type
_entity_poly.pdbx_seq_one_letter_code
_entity_poly.pdbx_strand_id
1 'polypeptide(L)'
;MWRRYGDSSYTVLVFGVLCVEVFGLGFLTVDFSRRLSGQASFHEVEAVLIGAVALTGVAVVMLTGYVLAYHILSAVRERQAAAKVAAWTERWIQAVYEEGSLPEAPLPPEAEEAGMCLRDLLDGEESDRLAEGLERTGVVASLLRRLGSARVTVRMEALEGLARARVPSTLGPAIHAMASSRPALRLMAARAAARIVASWSGPGLDEAIRSFCDGLVASELPVGAAAEVLVLLEGSAPAVIARLLSQSDAPVFLLRAALDSVGRLRLVEFAYEAGTRVTHRDREVRSAGLRALGRLGRVPVRARDAVLIALTDDTEFVRVQAARAAAFVPASDALVALHESLGDLSWWVRRASAESLLRLGRRGLSVLARASRFHPDRFAREMASQVLLDSGLVIPREIPELRGTA
;
A
#
# COMPACT_ATOMS: atom_id res chain seq x y z
N MET A 1 16.25 12.32 14.45
CA MET A 1 16.18 13.34 15.51
C MET A 1 16.53 14.75 15.02
N TRP A 2 17.54 14.97 14.20
CA TRP A 2 18.00 16.31 13.73
C TRP A 2 17.09 17.00 12.70
N ARG A 3 16.32 16.29 11.87
CA ARG A 3 15.34 16.93 10.97
C ARG A 3 14.27 17.73 11.72
N ARG A 4 13.83 17.27 12.89
CA ARG A 4 12.80 17.98 13.68
C ARG A 4 13.30 19.26 14.36
N TYR A 5 14.58 19.34 14.74
CA TYR A 5 15.14 20.56 15.36
C TYR A 5 15.51 21.62 14.32
N GLY A 6 15.96 21.20 13.11
CA GLY A 6 16.23 22.13 12.01
C GLY A 6 14.97 22.83 11.52
N ASP A 7 13.88 22.08 11.36
CA ASP A 7 12.59 22.62 10.92
C ASP A 7 11.98 23.57 11.97
N SER A 8 12.12 23.25 13.26
CA SER A 8 11.62 24.12 14.34
C SER A 8 12.41 25.43 14.42
N SER A 9 13.74 25.38 14.32
CA SER A 9 14.59 26.58 14.34
C SER A 9 14.35 27.46 13.11
N TYR A 10 14.16 26.85 11.94
CA TYR A 10 13.79 27.52 10.71
C TYR A 10 12.43 28.23 10.85
N THR A 11 11.42 27.52 11.33
CA THR A 11 10.07 28.07 11.55
C THR A 11 10.10 29.23 12.55
N VAL A 12 10.82 29.10 13.64
CA VAL A 12 10.95 30.17 14.66
C VAL A 12 11.64 31.40 14.08
N LEU A 13 12.69 31.23 13.29
CA LEU A 13 13.45 32.34 12.72
C LEU A 13 12.66 33.06 11.61
N VAL A 14 12.01 32.31 10.72
CA VAL A 14 11.11 32.87 9.68
C VAL A 14 9.94 33.63 10.33
N PHE A 15 9.35 33.05 11.37
CA PHE A 15 8.28 33.71 12.13
C PHE A 15 8.79 34.96 12.86
N GLY A 16 9.98 34.90 13.43
CA GLY A 16 10.63 36.06 14.07
C GLY A 16 10.89 37.21 13.11
N VAL A 17 11.43 36.92 11.91
CA VAL A 17 11.66 37.93 10.86
C VAL A 17 10.33 38.50 10.36
N LEU A 18 9.32 37.68 10.11
CA LEU A 18 7.98 38.12 9.75
C LEU A 18 7.33 39.02 10.81
N CYS A 19 7.49 38.66 12.09
CA CYS A 19 7.01 39.51 13.17
C CYS A 19 7.70 40.87 13.19
N VAL A 20 9.02 40.92 13.02
CA VAL A 20 9.78 42.20 12.98
C VAL A 20 9.34 43.05 11.78
N GLU A 21 9.11 42.45 10.61
CA GLU A 21 8.59 43.14 9.43
C GLU A 21 7.17 43.68 9.66
N VAL A 22 6.24 42.85 10.15
CA VAL A 22 4.86 43.24 10.41
C VAL A 22 4.77 44.32 11.47
N PHE A 23 5.53 44.19 12.58
CA PHE A 23 5.60 45.22 13.63
C PHE A 23 6.29 46.49 13.14
N GLY A 24 7.38 46.36 12.39
CA GLY A 24 8.10 47.48 11.79
C GLY A 24 7.26 48.26 10.80
N LEU A 25 6.60 47.58 9.88
CA LEU A 25 5.65 48.17 8.91
C LEU A 25 4.42 48.75 9.63
N GLY A 26 3.88 48.07 10.64
CA GLY A 26 2.78 48.54 11.45
C GLY A 26 3.12 49.82 12.20
N PHE A 27 4.30 49.88 12.84
CA PHE A 27 4.80 51.07 13.52
C PHE A 27 5.00 52.25 12.54
N LEU A 28 5.64 52.00 11.39
CA LEU A 28 5.85 52.97 10.33
C LEU A 28 4.52 53.51 9.75
N THR A 29 3.52 52.65 9.57
CA THR A 29 2.20 53.08 9.09
C THR A 29 1.44 53.92 10.10
N VAL A 30 1.55 53.63 11.40
CA VAL A 30 0.93 54.43 12.48
C VAL A 30 1.64 55.75 12.63
N ASP A 31 2.98 55.76 12.61
CA ASP A 31 3.77 57.00 12.70
C ASP A 31 3.54 57.91 11.47
N PHE A 32 3.48 57.29 10.27
CA PHE A 32 3.11 57.97 9.02
C PHE A 32 1.68 58.56 9.07
N SER A 33 0.69 57.83 9.58
CA SER A 33 -0.67 58.29 9.73
C SER A 33 -0.77 59.47 10.72
N ARG A 34 -0.01 59.41 11.82
CA ARG A 34 0.07 60.53 12.81
C ARG A 34 0.72 61.76 12.20
N ARG A 35 1.72 61.63 11.35
CA ARG A 35 2.41 62.75 10.67
C ARG A 35 1.60 63.36 9.58
N LEU A 36 0.79 62.58 8.84
CA LEU A 36 -0.14 63.07 7.84
C LEU A 36 -1.29 63.90 8.41
N SER A 37 -1.72 63.63 9.65
CA SER A 37 -2.76 64.38 10.34
C SER A 37 -2.30 65.71 10.91
N GLY A 38 -0.98 66.05 10.89
CA GLY A 38 -0.42 67.28 11.39
C GLY A 38 0.78 67.73 10.54
N GLN A 39 0.60 68.56 9.53
CA GLN A 39 1.61 69.38 8.80
C GLN A 39 2.98 68.74 8.54
N ALA A 40 3.03 67.46 8.14
CA ALA A 40 4.30 66.83 7.76
C ALA A 40 4.79 67.37 6.41
N SER A 41 6.07 67.75 6.35
CA SER A 41 6.69 68.17 5.10
C SER A 41 6.89 66.95 4.15
N PHE A 42 6.84 67.20 2.83
CA PHE A 42 7.03 66.17 1.81
C PHE A 42 8.30 65.36 2.03
N HIS A 43 9.39 65.95 2.49
CA HIS A 43 10.69 65.30 2.80
C HIS A 43 10.59 64.32 3.95
N GLU A 44 9.75 64.52 4.96
CA GLU A 44 9.61 63.58 6.09
C GLU A 44 8.85 62.32 5.64
N VAL A 45 7.89 62.44 4.76
CA VAL A 45 7.15 61.32 4.16
C VAL A 45 8.09 60.44 3.29
N GLU A 46 8.90 61.13 2.47
CA GLU A 46 9.88 60.46 1.60
C GLU A 46 10.93 59.68 2.44
N ALA A 47 11.46 60.28 3.52
CA ALA A 47 12.43 59.63 4.39
C ALA A 47 11.87 58.38 5.09
N VAL A 48 10.58 58.38 5.52
CA VAL A 48 9.92 57.23 6.13
C VAL A 48 9.72 56.10 5.09
N LEU A 49 9.35 56.45 3.87
CA LEU A 49 9.18 55.49 2.76
C LEU A 49 10.54 54.83 2.39
N ILE A 50 11.58 55.61 2.25
CA ILE A 50 12.94 55.09 1.96
C ILE A 50 13.40 54.21 3.12
N GLY A 51 13.16 54.56 4.36
CA GLY A 51 13.48 53.75 5.54
C GLY A 51 12.75 52.40 5.57
N ALA A 52 11.46 52.41 5.23
CA ALA A 52 10.65 51.20 5.13
C ALA A 52 11.17 50.22 4.01
N VAL A 53 11.44 50.80 2.84
CA VAL A 53 11.98 50.02 1.71
C VAL A 53 13.38 49.44 2.04
N ALA A 54 14.23 50.22 2.68
CA ALA A 54 15.56 49.79 3.11
C ALA A 54 15.47 48.67 4.16
N LEU A 55 14.57 48.80 5.16
CA LEU A 55 14.36 47.77 6.18
C LEU A 55 13.86 46.47 5.56
N THR A 56 12.86 46.53 4.67
CA THR A 56 12.35 45.36 3.95
C THR A 56 13.43 44.73 3.08
N GLY A 57 14.26 45.54 2.40
CA GLY A 57 15.38 45.06 1.62
C GLY A 57 16.42 44.31 2.47
N VAL A 58 16.79 44.84 3.64
CA VAL A 58 17.68 44.16 4.58
C VAL A 58 17.09 42.85 5.09
N ALA A 59 15.80 42.82 5.45
CA ALA A 59 15.15 41.62 5.93
C ALA A 59 15.10 40.53 4.85
N VAL A 60 14.82 40.88 3.60
CA VAL A 60 14.85 39.94 2.46
C VAL A 60 16.26 39.37 2.23
N VAL A 61 17.29 40.22 2.26
CA VAL A 61 18.69 39.77 2.12
C VAL A 61 19.10 38.85 3.26
N MET A 62 18.75 39.17 4.50
CA MET A 62 19.04 38.33 5.67
C MET A 62 18.32 37.00 5.61
N LEU A 63 17.04 36.98 5.25
CA LEU A 63 16.26 35.75 5.08
C LEU A 63 16.82 34.88 3.96
N THR A 64 17.12 35.48 2.81
CA THR A 64 17.72 34.76 1.68
C THR A 64 19.08 34.18 2.02
N GLY A 65 19.93 34.94 2.68
CA GLY A 65 21.24 34.50 3.17
C GLY A 65 21.11 33.35 4.17
N TYR A 66 20.16 33.43 5.09
CA TYR A 66 19.86 32.35 6.04
C TYR A 66 19.38 31.06 5.34
N VAL A 67 18.41 31.19 4.43
CA VAL A 67 17.89 30.04 3.65
C VAL A 67 19.02 29.38 2.85
N LEU A 68 19.83 30.18 2.19
CA LEU A 68 20.97 29.68 1.42
C LEU A 68 22.00 28.98 2.32
N ALA A 69 22.39 29.60 3.42
CA ALA A 69 23.29 29.01 4.42
C ALA A 69 22.74 27.71 4.99
N TYR A 70 21.44 27.68 5.33
CA TYR A 70 20.75 26.47 5.80
C TYR A 70 20.83 25.34 4.78
N HIS A 71 20.51 25.61 3.51
CA HIS A 71 20.59 24.62 2.44
C HIS A 71 22.01 24.12 2.18
N ILE A 72 23.00 25.01 2.17
CA ILE A 72 24.41 24.61 2.01
C ILE A 72 24.85 23.74 3.19
N LEU A 73 24.58 24.16 4.42
CA LEU A 73 24.97 23.41 5.61
C LEU A 73 24.25 22.07 5.71
N SER A 74 22.96 22.00 5.36
CA SER A 74 22.22 20.74 5.32
C SER A 74 22.77 19.81 4.25
N ALA A 75 23.07 20.30 3.04
CA ALA A 75 23.65 19.52 1.97
C ALA A 75 25.05 18.98 2.32
N VAL A 76 25.90 19.79 2.97
CA VAL A 76 27.20 19.34 3.46
C VAL A 76 27.06 18.25 4.53
N ARG A 77 26.15 18.43 5.51
CA ARG A 77 25.89 17.43 6.55
C ARG A 77 25.35 16.13 5.97
N GLU A 78 24.42 16.21 5.00
CA GLU A 78 23.87 15.04 4.30
C GLU A 78 24.97 14.29 3.53
N ARG A 79 25.84 14.99 2.83
CA ARG A 79 27.00 14.38 2.14
C ARG A 79 27.97 13.71 3.12
N GLN A 80 28.27 14.35 4.25
CA GLN A 80 29.12 13.76 5.28
C GLN A 80 28.49 12.53 5.92
N ALA A 81 27.18 12.57 6.20
CA ALA A 81 26.44 11.41 6.72
C ALA A 81 26.43 10.26 5.69
N ALA A 82 26.16 10.57 4.43
CA ALA A 82 26.20 9.58 3.35
C ALA A 82 27.59 8.95 3.17
N ALA A 83 28.65 9.73 3.25
CA ALA A 83 30.02 9.22 3.19
C ALA A 83 30.35 8.30 4.36
N LYS A 84 29.89 8.61 5.59
CA LYS A 84 30.05 7.73 6.74
C LYS A 84 29.25 6.44 6.59
N VAL A 85 27.99 6.51 6.10
CA VAL A 85 27.18 5.33 5.84
C VAL A 85 27.86 4.45 4.79
N ALA A 86 28.41 5.04 3.71
CA ALA A 86 29.14 4.29 2.68
C ALA A 86 30.39 3.57 3.25
N ALA A 87 31.17 4.25 4.09
CA ALA A 87 32.34 3.65 4.75
C ALA A 87 31.95 2.50 5.70
N TRP A 88 30.78 2.60 6.37
CA TRP A 88 30.25 1.51 7.20
C TRP A 88 29.67 0.38 6.36
N THR A 89 29.07 0.69 5.23
CA THR A 89 28.59 -0.34 4.28
C THR A 89 29.74 -1.23 3.82
N GLU A 90 30.89 -0.63 3.46
CA GLU A 90 32.08 -1.37 3.09
C GLU A 90 32.57 -2.31 4.21
N ARG A 91 32.59 -1.84 5.45
CA ARG A 91 32.96 -2.67 6.61
C ARG A 91 31.97 -3.80 6.85
N TRP A 92 30.68 -3.58 6.66
CA TRP A 92 29.67 -4.63 6.76
C TRP A 92 29.83 -5.67 5.63
N ILE A 93 30.14 -5.23 4.41
CA ILE A 93 30.42 -6.12 3.29
C ILE A 93 31.63 -7.01 3.62
N GLN A 94 32.72 -6.40 4.07
CA GLN A 94 33.91 -7.16 4.47
C GLN A 94 33.59 -8.18 5.58
N ALA A 95 32.83 -7.79 6.59
CA ALA A 95 32.44 -8.69 7.69
C ALA A 95 31.56 -9.87 7.22
N VAL A 96 30.71 -9.65 6.20
CA VAL A 96 29.78 -10.68 5.68
C VAL A 96 30.47 -11.63 4.69
N TYR A 97 31.32 -11.11 3.80
CA TYR A 97 31.91 -11.89 2.71
C TYR A 97 33.32 -12.45 3.01
N GLU A 98 34.12 -11.73 3.80
CA GLU A 98 35.53 -12.09 4.04
C GLU A 98 35.79 -12.81 5.37
N GLU A 99 34.73 -13.26 6.07
CA GLU A 99 34.81 -13.82 7.44
C GLU A 99 35.57 -12.87 8.41
N GLY A 100 35.52 -11.59 8.12
CA GLY A 100 36.10 -10.54 8.94
C GLY A 100 35.43 -10.43 10.31
N SER A 101 36.09 -9.79 11.27
CA SER A 101 35.50 -9.53 12.57
C SER A 101 34.30 -8.59 12.43
N LEU A 102 33.16 -8.98 13.03
CA LEU A 102 32.00 -8.09 13.11
C LEU A 102 32.38 -6.79 13.81
N PRO A 103 31.76 -5.66 13.41
CA PRO A 103 31.97 -4.40 14.09
C PRO A 103 31.70 -4.51 15.61
N GLU A 104 32.52 -3.87 16.41
CA GLU A 104 32.34 -3.87 17.88
C GLU A 104 31.20 -2.93 18.32
N ALA A 105 30.43 -3.40 19.31
CA ALA A 105 29.39 -2.59 19.93
C ALA A 105 30.00 -1.60 20.96
N PRO A 106 29.37 -0.41 21.18
CA PRO A 106 28.15 0.09 20.57
C PRO A 106 28.39 0.72 19.17
N LEU A 107 27.50 0.43 18.23
CA LEU A 107 27.58 0.99 16.89
C LEU A 107 27.09 2.46 16.84
N PRO A 108 27.75 3.31 16.05
CA PRO A 108 27.20 4.63 15.75
C PRO A 108 25.96 4.52 14.86
N PRO A 109 25.07 5.53 14.86
CA PRO A 109 23.83 5.49 14.07
C PRO A 109 24.04 5.25 12.57
N GLU A 110 25.15 5.74 12.03
CA GLU A 110 25.51 5.55 10.62
C GLU A 110 25.87 4.07 10.30
N ALA A 111 26.42 3.34 11.27
CA ALA A 111 26.70 1.91 11.14
C ALA A 111 25.42 1.08 11.22
N GLU A 112 24.49 1.43 12.11
CA GLU A 112 23.16 0.81 12.18
C GLU A 112 22.40 1.02 10.85
N GLU A 113 22.40 2.24 10.32
CA GLU A 113 21.74 2.57 9.06
C GLU A 113 22.36 1.82 7.88
N ALA A 114 23.70 1.75 7.81
CA ALA A 114 24.42 1.02 6.77
C ALA A 114 24.07 -0.47 6.78
N GLY A 115 24.06 -1.13 7.96
CA GLY A 115 23.67 -2.53 8.11
C GLY A 115 22.22 -2.77 7.69
N MET A 116 21.29 -1.88 8.06
CA MET A 116 19.89 -1.98 7.66
C MET A 116 19.69 -1.77 6.15
N CYS A 117 20.40 -0.80 5.54
CA CYS A 117 20.37 -0.60 4.09
C CYS A 117 20.92 -1.81 3.34
N LEU A 118 22.01 -2.39 3.82
CA LEU A 118 22.61 -3.56 3.19
C LEU A 118 21.67 -4.77 3.30
N ARG A 119 20.96 -4.92 4.43
CA ARG A 119 19.97 -5.98 4.64
C ARG A 119 18.83 -5.93 3.60
N ASP A 120 18.49 -4.76 3.10
CA ASP A 120 17.46 -4.61 2.06
C ASP A 120 17.95 -5.04 0.65
N LEU A 121 19.27 -5.21 0.47
CA LEU A 121 19.89 -5.56 -0.80
C LEU A 121 20.37 -7.02 -0.87
N LEU A 122 20.54 -7.68 0.29
CA LEU A 122 21.07 -9.03 0.38
C LEU A 122 19.96 -10.06 0.59
N ASP A 123 20.13 -11.22 -0.05
CA ASP A 123 19.29 -12.40 0.11
C ASP A 123 20.14 -13.62 0.50
N GLY A 124 19.51 -14.71 0.95
CA GLY A 124 20.17 -15.96 1.26
C GLY A 124 21.12 -15.91 2.47
N GLU A 125 22.21 -16.65 2.40
CA GLU A 125 23.15 -16.82 3.51
C GLU A 125 23.83 -15.52 3.94
N GLU A 126 24.16 -14.64 3.01
CA GLU A 126 24.76 -13.34 3.30
C GLU A 126 23.81 -12.45 4.11
N SER A 127 22.54 -12.51 3.77
CA SER A 127 21.46 -11.85 4.50
C SER A 127 21.36 -12.39 5.93
N ASP A 128 21.46 -13.69 6.12
CA ASP A 128 21.40 -14.35 7.44
C ASP A 128 22.64 -14.01 8.30
N ARG A 129 23.82 -13.99 7.73
CA ARG A 129 25.06 -13.54 8.41
C ARG A 129 24.96 -12.09 8.86
N LEU A 130 24.39 -11.22 8.02
CA LEU A 130 24.18 -9.83 8.38
C LEU A 130 23.15 -9.68 9.51
N ALA A 131 22.06 -10.48 9.50
CA ALA A 131 21.07 -10.51 10.58
C ALA A 131 21.72 -10.90 11.92
N GLU A 132 22.56 -11.96 11.93
CA GLU A 132 23.33 -12.37 13.10
C GLU A 132 24.27 -11.25 13.56
N GLY A 133 24.92 -10.55 12.62
CA GLY A 133 25.76 -9.40 12.91
C GLY A 133 25.00 -8.26 13.60
N LEU A 134 23.82 -7.91 13.12
CA LEU A 134 22.95 -6.88 13.72
C LEU A 134 22.47 -7.29 15.12
N GLU A 135 22.27 -8.58 15.36
CA GLU A 135 21.90 -9.08 16.68
C GLU A 135 23.10 -9.03 17.66
N ARG A 136 24.26 -9.53 17.26
CA ARG A 136 25.47 -9.55 18.09
C ARG A 136 26.01 -8.14 18.44
N THR A 137 25.87 -7.19 17.55
CA THR A 137 26.28 -5.79 17.78
C THR A 137 25.30 -4.97 18.63
N GLY A 138 24.20 -5.58 19.11
CA GLY A 138 23.25 -4.95 20.03
C GLY A 138 22.25 -4.01 19.36
N VAL A 139 22.22 -3.89 18.02
CA VAL A 139 21.22 -3.08 17.28
C VAL A 139 19.81 -3.58 17.59
N VAL A 140 19.60 -4.91 17.50
CA VAL A 140 18.32 -5.55 17.82
C VAL A 140 17.90 -5.27 19.27
N ALA A 141 18.80 -5.41 20.23
CA ALA A 141 18.52 -5.12 21.64
C ALA A 141 18.14 -3.65 21.87
N SER A 142 18.74 -2.72 21.13
CA SER A 142 18.38 -1.30 21.14
C SER A 142 16.96 -1.09 20.61
N LEU A 143 16.60 -1.71 19.49
CA LEU A 143 15.26 -1.62 18.89
C LEU A 143 14.19 -2.20 19.83
N LEU A 144 14.45 -3.35 20.46
CA LEU A 144 13.52 -3.97 21.41
C LEU A 144 13.30 -3.12 22.66
N ARG A 145 14.35 -2.49 23.19
CA ARG A 145 14.19 -1.52 24.29
C ARG A 145 13.33 -0.31 23.88
N ARG A 146 13.52 0.21 22.65
CA ARG A 146 12.72 1.31 22.11
C ARG A 146 11.26 0.91 21.85
N LEU A 147 11.01 -0.36 21.52
CA LEU A 147 9.66 -0.89 21.38
C LEU A 147 8.88 -0.86 22.71
N GLY A 148 9.55 -0.98 23.85
CA GLY A 148 8.97 -0.82 25.20
C GLY A 148 8.71 0.63 25.62
N SER A 149 9.02 1.64 24.80
CA SER A 149 8.85 3.06 25.14
C SER A 149 7.38 3.44 25.34
N ALA A 150 7.11 4.36 26.28
CA ALA A 150 5.80 4.98 26.43
C ALA A 150 5.40 5.85 25.22
N ARG A 151 6.39 6.37 24.47
CA ARG A 151 6.17 7.26 23.33
C ARG A 151 5.84 6.45 22.07
N VAL A 152 4.65 6.70 21.48
CA VAL A 152 4.17 6.00 20.28
C VAL A 152 5.12 6.15 19.09
N THR A 153 5.65 7.35 18.88
CA THR A 153 6.59 7.63 17.78
C THR A 153 7.86 6.80 17.88
N VAL A 154 8.40 6.62 19.09
CA VAL A 154 9.59 5.79 19.33
C VAL A 154 9.29 4.31 19.09
N ARG A 155 8.09 3.85 19.47
CA ARG A 155 7.65 2.47 19.19
C ARG A 155 7.46 2.22 17.67
N MET A 156 6.90 3.19 16.95
CA MET A 156 6.75 3.10 15.50
C MET A 156 8.11 3.04 14.79
N GLU A 157 9.05 3.92 15.19
CA GLU A 157 10.42 3.89 14.68
C GLU A 157 11.13 2.56 14.97
N ALA A 158 10.91 2.00 16.16
CA ALA A 158 11.46 0.70 16.52
C ALA A 158 10.89 -0.43 15.66
N LEU A 159 9.57 -0.45 15.42
CA LEU A 159 8.93 -1.43 14.55
C LEU A 159 9.42 -1.30 13.10
N GLU A 160 9.62 -0.09 12.61
CA GLU A 160 10.22 0.14 11.30
C GLU A 160 11.66 -0.39 11.24
N GLY A 161 12.46 -0.14 12.28
CA GLY A 161 13.79 -0.71 12.40
C GLY A 161 13.79 -2.24 12.41
N LEU A 162 12.88 -2.87 13.17
CA LEU A 162 12.72 -4.33 13.18
C LEU A 162 12.30 -4.88 11.81
N ALA A 163 11.40 -4.17 11.10
CA ALA A 163 10.98 -4.53 9.74
C ALA A 163 12.12 -4.46 8.72
N ARG A 164 13.12 -3.62 8.92
CA ARG A 164 14.33 -3.52 8.09
C ARG A 164 15.39 -4.53 8.51
N ALA A 165 15.62 -4.69 9.81
CA ALA A 165 16.59 -5.65 10.34
C ALA A 165 16.22 -7.12 10.02
N ARG A 166 14.93 -7.46 9.98
CA ARG A 166 14.39 -8.77 9.61
C ARG A 166 15.07 -9.94 10.34
N VAL A 167 15.32 -9.75 11.64
CA VAL A 167 15.99 -10.76 12.46
C VAL A 167 14.96 -11.72 13.06
N PRO A 168 15.09 -13.06 12.88
CA PRO A 168 14.12 -14.04 13.33
C PRO A 168 13.73 -13.96 14.82
N SER A 169 14.68 -13.69 15.73
CA SER A 169 14.42 -13.55 17.17
C SER A 169 13.45 -12.44 17.54
N THR A 170 13.22 -11.48 16.63
CA THR A 170 12.33 -10.32 16.85
C THR A 170 10.87 -10.58 16.46
N LEU A 171 10.55 -11.74 15.88
CA LEU A 171 9.18 -12.07 15.45
C LEU A 171 8.19 -12.08 16.63
N GLY A 172 8.53 -12.73 17.74
CA GLY A 172 7.66 -12.76 18.92
C GLY A 172 7.30 -11.37 19.46
N PRO A 173 8.27 -10.49 19.72
CA PRO A 173 8.02 -9.09 20.07
C PRO A 173 7.18 -8.32 19.06
N ALA A 174 7.39 -8.52 17.75
CA ALA A 174 6.59 -7.89 16.71
C ALA A 174 5.14 -8.39 16.74
N ILE A 175 4.91 -9.70 16.87
CA ILE A 175 3.57 -10.29 17.01
C ILE A 175 2.88 -9.77 18.28
N HIS A 176 3.58 -9.71 19.40
CA HIS A 176 3.01 -9.14 20.63
C HIS A 176 2.54 -7.68 20.45
N ALA A 177 3.27 -6.90 19.67
CA ALA A 177 2.90 -5.52 19.35
C ALA A 177 1.66 -5.42 18.44
N MET A 178 1.28 -6.49 17.72
CA MET A 178 0.03 -6.54 16.91
C MET A 178 -1.23 -6.49 17.79
N ALA A 179 -1.16 -6.87 19.05
CA ALA A 179 -2.27 -6.75 20.01
C ALA A 179 -2.47 -5.33 20.58
N SER A 180 -1.73 -4.34 20.09
CA SER A 180 -1.84 -2.95 20.55
C SER A 180 -3.25 -2.37 20.34
N SER A 181 -3.74 -1.60 21.30
CA SER A 181 -5.01 -0.85 21.17
C SER A 181 -4.96 0.25 20.09
N ARG A 182 -3.75 0.66 19.65
CA ARG A 182 -3.56 1.71 18.64
C ARG A 182 -3.46 1.13 17.23
N PRO A 183 -4.38 1.47 16.29
CA PRO A 183 -4.40 0.89 14.94
C PRO A 183 -3.10 1.06 14.16
N ALA A 184 -2.44 2.23 14.27
CA ALA A 184 -1.18 2.49 13.59
C ALA A 184 -0.05 1.56 14.06
N LEU A 185 0.04 1.29 15.38
CA LEU A 185 1.03 0.35 15.91
C LEU A 185 0.71 -1.09 15.49
N ARG A 186 -0.56 -1.51 15.50
CA ARG A 186 -0.96 -2.84 15.03
C ARG A 186 -0.51 -3.08 13.59
N LEU A 187 -0.78 -2.12 12.70
CA LEU A 187 -0.38 -2.21 11.31
C LEU A 187 1.13 -2.26 11.13
N MET A 188 1.87 -1.37 11.81
CA MET A 188 3.34 -1.36 11.75
C MET A 188 3.95 -2.66 12.27
N ALA A 189 3.39 -3.20 13.37
CA ALA A 189 3.81 -4.47 13.94
C ALA A 189 3.54 -5.65 12.99
N ALA A 190 2.36 -5.69 12.35
CA ALA A 190 2.02 -6.71 11.37
C ALA A 190 2.94 -6.65 10.14
N ARG A 191 3.27 -5.43 9.66
CA ARG A 191 4.23 -5.24 8.56
C ARG A 191 5.63 -5.70 8.95
N ALA A 192 6.08 -5.40 10.17
CA ALA A 192 7.36 -5.86 10.68
C ALA A 192 7.41 -7.39 10.76
N ALA A 193 6.39 -8.01 11.35
CA ALA A 193 6.28 -9.46 11.45
C ALA A 193 6.26 -10.13 10.06
N ALA A 194 5.50 -9.58 9.09
CA ALA A 194 5.47 -10.11 7.73
C ALA A 194 6.84 -10.07 7.05
N ARG A 195 7.58 -8.97 7.16
CA ARG A 195 8.93 -8.85 6.60
C ARG A 195 9.93 -9.80 7.25
N ILE A 196 9.80 -10.03 8.56
CA ILE A 196 10.63 -11.03 9.28
C ILE A 196 10.33 -12.43 8.75
N VAL A 197 9.05 -12.80 8.60
CA VAL A 197 8.64 -14.10 8.05
C VAL A 197 9.07 -14.25 6.59
N ALA A 198 8.97 -13.19 5.79
CA ALA A 198 9.38 -13.19 4.39
C ALA A 198 10.85 -13.53 4.19
N SER A 199 11.71 -13.03 5.08
CA SER A 199 13.16 -13.26 5.01
C SER A 199 13.64 -14.53 5.74
N TRP A 200 12.72 -15.31 6.30
CA TRP A 200 13.09 -16.49 7.08
C TRP A 200 13.42 -17.68 6.17
N SER A 201 14.68 -18.10 6.16
CA SER A 201 15.19 -19.24 5.36
C SER A 201 15.55 -20.48 6.20
N GLY A 202 15.54 -20.34 7.54
CA GLY A 202 16.02 -21.37 8.46
C GLY A 202 14.94 -22.33 8.98
N PRO A 203 15.35 -23.29 9.82
CA PRO A 203 14.42 -24.16 10.52
C PRO A 203 13.46 -23.37 11.41
N GLY A 204 12.22 -23.85 11.57
CA GLY A 204 11.19 -23.19 12.36
C GLY A 204 10.29 -22.22 11.55
N LEU A 205 10.42 -22.12 10.23
CA LEU A 205 9.55 -21.31 9.38
C LEU A 205 8.07 -21.68 9.55
N ASP A 206 7.72 -22.96 9.64
CA ASP A 206 6.33 -23.40 9.85
C ASP A 206 5.76 -22.91 11.19
N GLU A 207 6.58 -22.85 12.24
CA GLU A 207 6.18 -22.29 13.53
C GLU A 207 6.05 -20.77 13.46
N ALA A 208 6.97 -20.10 12.77
CA ALA A 208 6.90 -18.67 12.51
C ALA A 208 5.62 -18.31 11.75
N ILE A 209 5.25 -19.06 10.71
CA ILE A 209 4.01 -18.89 9.96
C ILE A 209 2.80 -19.11 10.86
N ARG A 210 2.79 -20.14 11.71
CA ARG A 210 1.70 -20.37 12.68
C ARG A 210 1.53 -19.18 13.59
N SER A 211 2.58 -18.79 14.28
CA SER A 211 2.57 -17.68 15.22
C SER A 211 2.14 -16.37 14.56
N PHE A 212 2.58 -16.13 13.33
CA PHE A 212 2.18 -14.97 12.54
C PHE A 212 0.69 -14.99 12.20
N CYS A 213 0.13 -16.13 11.75
CA CYS A 213 -1.31 -16.26 11.49
C CYS A 213 -2.13 -16.01 12.74
N ASP A 214 -1.72 -16.55 13.89
CA ASP A 214 -2.41 -16.35 15.17
C ASP A 214 -2.37 -14.88 15.59
N GLY A 215 -1.22 -14.21 15.38
CA GLY A 215 -1.08 -12.77 15.58
C GLY A 215 -1.99 -11.94 14.64
N LEU A 216 -2.14 -12.37 13.38
CA LEU A 216 -3.06 -11.71 12.43
C LEU A 216 -4.52 -11.85 12.88
N VAL A 217 -4.92 -13.03 13.38
CA VAL A 217 -6.27 -13.25 13.95
C VAL A 217 -6.52 -12.28 15.10
N ALA A 218 -5.58 -12.17 16.03
CA ALA A 218 -5.71 -11.30 17.20
C ALA A 218 -5.63 -9.81 16.88
N SER A 219 -5.06 -9.43 15.73
CA SER A 219 -4.84 -8.02 15.36
C SER A 219 -6.08 -7.29 14.92
N GLU A 220 -7.12 -7.99 14.46
CA GLU A 220 -8.36 -7.41 13.92
C GLU A 220 -8.10 -6.26 12.92
N LEU A 221 -7.12 -6.43 12.03
CA LEU A 221 -6.79 -5.42 11.03
C LEU A 221 -7.93 -5.26 10.01
N PRO A 222 -8.14 -4.05 9.46
CA PRO A 222 -9.00 -3.87 8.31
C PRO A 222 -8.57 -4.76 7.14
N VAL A 223 -9.53 -5.29 6.38
CA VAL A 223 -9.28 -6.25 5.28
C VAL A 223 -8.19 -5.77 4.31
N GLY A 224 -8.25 -4.50 3.90
CA GLY A 224 -7.25 -3.92 2.99
C GLY A 224 -5.84 -3.92 3.60
N ALA A 225 -5.72 -3.56 4.88
CA ALA A 225 -4.45 -3.56 5.60
C ALA A 225 -3.91 -4.99 5.77
N ALA A 226 -4.77 -5.96 6.12
CA ALA A 226 -4.38 -7.36 6.21
C ALA A 226 -3.91 -7.90 4.85
N ALA A 227 -4.60 -7.56 3.75
CA ALA A 227 -4.18 -7.95 2.41
C ALA A 227 -2.83 -7.34 2.00
N GLU A 228 -2.55 -6.09 2.38
CA GLU A 228 -1.23 -5.48 2.16
C GLU A 228 -0.13 -6.20 2.94
N VAL A 229 -0.41 -6.56 4.18
CA VAL A 229 0.53 -7.32 5.03
C VAL A 229 0.83 -8.68 4.42
N LEU A 230 -0.18 -9.38 3.87
CA LEU A 230 0.00 -10.67 3.19
C LEU A 230 0.85 -10.54 1.90
N VAL A 231 0.77 -9.41 1.20
CA VAL A 231 1.62 -9.16 0.01
C VAL A 231 3.09 -8.98 0.40
N LEU A 232 3.37 -8.41 1.58
CA LEU A 232 4.75 -8.22 2.08
C LEU A 232 5.46 -9.52 2.46
N LEU A 233 4.77 -10.65 2.50
CA LEU A 233 5.35 -11.96 2.76
C LEU A 233 6.14 -12.53 1.57
N GLU A 234 6.03 -11.93 0.38
CA GLU A 234 6.78 -12.32 -0.81
C GLU A 234 6.72 -13.84 -1.07
N GLY A 235 7.87 -14.54 -1.09
CA GLY A 235 7.95 -15.97 -1.29
C GLY A 235 7.25 -16.84 -0.22
N SER A 236 7.04 -16.32 1.00
CA SER A 236 6.32 -17.00 2.07
C SER A 236 4.80 -16.80 2.00
N ALA A 237 4.30 -15.90 1.13
CA ALA A 237 2.86 -15.62 1.01
C ALA A 237 2.01 -16.87 0.70
N PRO A 238 2.40 -17.78 -0.22
CA PRO A 238 1.62 -18.98 -0.50
C PRO A 238 1.41 -19.85 0.73
N ALA A 239 2.43 -20.08 1.55
CA ALA A 239 2.33 -20.92 2.74
C ALA A 239 1.40 -20.31 3.80
N VAL A 240 1.49 -18.99 4.04
CA VAL A 240 0.60 -18.26 4.95
C VAL A 240 -0.84 -18.28 4.44
N ILE A 241 -1.06 -18.02 3.15
CA ILE A 241 -2.39 -18.02 2.52
C ILE A 241 -3.01 -19.41 2.57
N ALA A 242 -2.24 -20.46 2.25
CA ALA A 242 -2.69 -21.85 2.35
C ALA A 242 -3.20 -22.16 3.77
N ARG A 243 -2.44 -21.76 4.78
CA ARG A 243 -2.83 -21.94 6.17
C ARG A 243 -4.10 -21.20 6.53
N LEU A 244 -4.24 -19.93 6.15
CA LEU A 244 -5.44 -19.14 6.41
C LEU A 244 -6.68 -19.69 5.69
N LEU A 245 -6.54 -20.18 4.47
CA LEU A 245 -7.63 -20.77 3.70
C LEU A 245 -8.01 -22.18 4.15
N SER A 246 -7.10 -22.93 4.80
CA SER A 246 -7.38 -24.28 5.32
C SER A 246 -8.11 -24.29 6.66
N GLN A 247 -8.07 -23.18 7.42
CA GLN A 247 -8.78 -23.08 8.71
C GLN A 247 -10.30 -22.96 8.48
N SER A 248 -11.07 -23.87 9.07
CA SER A 248 -12.54 -23.90 8.92
C SER A 248 -13.25 -22.72 9.57
N ASP A 249 -12.67 -22.17 10.61
CA ASP A 249 -13.18 -21.11 11.49
C ASP A 249 -12.38 -19.80 11.38
N ALA A 250 -11.57 -19.65 10.31
CA ALA A 250 -10.85 -18.41 10.06
C ALA A 250 -11.81 -17.21 10.00
N PRO A 251 -11.47 -16.09 10.67
CA PRO A 251 -12.29 -14.88 10.63
C PRO A 251 -12.56 -14.38 9.21
N VAL A 252 -13.79 -13.94 8.96
CA VAL A 252 -14.23 -13.45 7.63
C VAL A 252 -13.26 -12.43 7.05
N PHE A 253 -12.76 -11.50 7.87
CA PHE A 253 -11.84 -10.46 7.38
C PHE A 253 -10.51 -11.04 6.86
N LEU A 254 -9.99 -12.12 7.48
CA LEU A 254 -8.77 -12.78 7.02
C LEU A 254 -9.00 -13.64 5.78
N LEU A 255 -10.13 -14.35 5.68
CA LEU A 255 -10.50 -15.07 4.46
C LEU A 255 -10.59 -14.10 3.28
N ARG A 256 -11.20 -12.95 3.47
CA ARG A 256 -11.29 -11.89 2.46
C ARG A 256 -9.91 -11.35 2.08
N ALA A 257 -9.06 -11.07 3.06
CA ALA A 257 -7.70 -10.59 2.82
C ALA A 257 -6.86 -11.62 2.07
N ALA A 258 -6.93 -12.89 2.47
CA ALA A 258 -6.23 -14.00 1.80
C ALA A 258 -6.69 -14.16 0.35
N LEU A 259 -8.00 -14.17 0.08
CA LEU A 259 -8.55 -14.26 -1.27
C LEU A 259 -8.21 -13.04 -2.14
N ASP A 260 -8.20 -11.83 -1.55
CA ASP A 260 -7.76 -10.63 -2.27
C ASP A 260 -6.28 -10.71 -2.64
N SER A 261 -5.44 -11.21 -1.72
CA SER A 261 -4.01 -11.42 -1.95
C SER A 261 -3.74 -12.50 -3.01
N VAL A 262 -4.52 -13.61 -3.02
CA VAL A 262 -4.49 -14.61 -4.09
C VAL A 262 -4.65 -13.95 -5.47
N GLY A 263 -5.66 -13.08 -5.59
CA GLY A 263 -5.90 -12.38 -6.85
C GLY A 263 -4.84 -11.33 -7.20
N ARG A 264 -4.29 -10.62 -6.21
CA ARG A 264 -3.25 -9.57 -6.39
C ARG A 264 -1.90 -10.16 -6.78
N LEU A 265 -1.50 -11.24 -6.11
CA LEU A 265 -0.24 -11.95 -6.35
C LEU A 265 -0.33 -12.95 -7.51
N ARG A 266 -1.53 -13.12 -8.10
CA ARG A 266 -1.80 -14.08 -9.18
C ARG A 266 -1.41 -15.53 -8.84
N LEU A 267 -1.67 -15.97 -7.62
CA LEU A 267 -1.37 -17.31 -7.12
C LEU A 267 -2.37 -18.32 -7.70
N VAL A 268 -2.09 -18.79 -8.93
CA VAL A 268 -3.00 -19.62 -9.72
C VAL A 268 -3.27 -20.98 -9.07
N GLU A 269 -2.35 -21.46 -8.25
CA GLU A 269 -2.47 -22.69 -7.46
C GLU A 269 -3.66 -22.65 -6.49
N PHE A 270 -4.07 -21.48 -6.01
CA PHE A 270 -5.23 -21.30 -5.11
C PHE A 270 -6.56 -21.10 -5.84
N ALA A 271 -6.61 -21.33 -7.14
CA ALA A 271 -7.87 -21.19 -7.88
C ALA A 271 -8.97 -22.14 -7.36
N TYR A 272 -8.60 -23.33 -6.90
CA TYR A 272 -9.52 -24.30 -6.34
C TYR A 272 -10.12 -23.81 -5.01
N GLU A 273 -9.28 -23.35 -4.09
CA GLU A 273 -9.67 -22.81 -2.78
C GLU A 273 -10.55 -21.57 -2.95
N ALA A 274 -10.18 -20.67 -3.87
CA ALA A 274 -11.02 -19.51 -4.21
C ALA A 274 -12.39 -19.96 -4.74
N GLY A 275 -12.42 -21.02 -5.57
CA GLY A 275 -13.64 -21.61 -6.10
C GLY A 275 -14.57 -22.18 -5.02
N THR A 276 -14.02 -22.84 -3.99
CA THR A 276 -14.83 -23.38 -2.88
C THR A 276 -15.47 -22.27 -2.03
N ARG A 277 -14.92 -21.06 -2.05
CA ARG A 277 -15.45 -19.91 -1.29
C ARG A 277 -16.58 -19.17 -2.02
N VAL A 278 -16.86 -19.48 -3.26
CA VAL A 278 -17.98 -18.88 -4.03
C VAL A 278 -19.35 -19.19 -3.40
N THR A 279 -19.48 -20.33 -2.71
CA THR A 279 -20.71 -20.74 -2.01
C THR A 279 -20.68 -20.50 -0.51
N HIS A 280 -19.76 -19.69 -0.03
CA HIS A 280 -19.60 -19.41 1.39
C HIS A 280 -20.84 -18.69 1.96
N ARG A 281 -21.21 -18.97 3.22
CA ARG A 281 -22.36 -18.36 3.91
C ARG A 281 -22.29 -16.82 3.96
N ASP A 282 -21.12 -16.28 4.12
CA ASP A 282 -20.87 -14.83 4.17
C ASP A 282 -20.71 -14.27 2.75
N ARG A 283 -21.52 -13.27 2.41
CA ARG A 283 -21.56 -12.63 1.09
C ARG A 283 -20.25 -11.95 0.68
N GLU A 284 -19.51 -11.41 1.65
CA GLU A 284 -18.25 -10.75 1.40
C GLU A 284 -17.16 -11.77 1.00
N VAL A 285 -17.18 -12.96 1.62
CA VAL A 285 -16.29 -14.06 1.26
C VAL A 285 -16.64 -14.61 -0.12
N ARG A 286 -17.96 -14.77 -0.45
CA ARG A 286 -18.38 -15.17 -1.80
C ARG A 286 -17.85 -14.21 -2.86
N SER A 287 -18.03 -12.90 -2.63
CA SER A 287 -17.52 -11.85 -3.52
C SER A 287 -15.99 -11.86 -3.65
N ALA A 288 -15.28 -12.09 -2.54
CA ALA A 288 -13.81 -12.17 -2.56
C ALA A 288 -13.31 -13.38 -3.36
N GLY A 289 -13.94 -14.56 -3.23
CA GLY A 289 -13.64 -15.75 -4.00
C GLY A 289 -13.84 -15.52 -5.51
N LEU A 290 -15.00 -14.97 -5.89
CA LEU A 290 -15.29 -14.61 -7.27
C LEU A 290 -14.31 -13.59 -7.84
N ARG A 291 -13.94 -12.57 -7.06
CA ARG A 291 -12.96 -11.55 -7.44
C ARG A 291 -11.56 -12.15 -7.63
N ALA A 292 -11.17 -13.08 -6.76
CA ALA A 292 -9.91 -13.81 -6.89
C ALA A 292 -9.89 -14.59 -8.21
N LEU A 293 -10.93 -15.39 -8.52
CA LEU A 293 -11.06 -16.13 -9.78
C LEU A 293 -11.00 -15.21 -11.01
N GLY A 294 -11.70 -14.07 -10.96
CA GLY A 294 -11.68 -13.07 -12.03
C GLY A 294 -10.30 -12.46 -12.27
N ARG A 295 -9.54 -12.19 -11.20
CA ARG A 295 -8.16 -11.66 -11.29
C ARG A 295 -7.15 -12.73 -11.72
N LEU A 296 -7.33 -13.98 -11.30
CA LEU A 296 -6.52 -15.11 -11.76
C LEU A 296 -6.73 -15.41 -13.25
N GLY A 297 -7.87 -15.00 -13.81
CA GLY A 297 -8.24 -15.33 -15.19
C GLY A 297 -8.58 -16.81 -15.39
N ARG A 298 -8.95 -17.51 -14.32
CA ARG A 298 -9.18 -18.96 -14.34
C ARG A 298 -10.29 -19.38 -13.37
N VAL A 299 -11.21 -20.18 -13.87
CA VAL A 299 -12.26 -20.83 -13.07
C VAL A 299 -12.08 -22.35 -13.14
N PRO A 300 -11.79 -23.04 -12.02
CA PRO A 300 -11.70 -24.50 -12.00
C PRO A 300 -13.00 -25.16 -12.41
N VAL A 301 -12.93 -26.33 -13.05
CA VAL A 301 -14.12 -27.06 -13.55
C VAL A 301 -15.18 -27.21 -12.46
N ARG A 302 -14.78 -27.61 -11.26
CA ARG A 302 -15.69 -27.82 -10.11
C ARG A 302 -16.36 -26.56 -9.58
N ALA A 303 -15.84 -25.36 -9.93
CA ALA A 303 -16.38 -24.08 -9.49
C ALA A 303 -17.27 -23.41 -10.54
N ARG A 304 -17.35 -23.93 -11.78
CA ARG A 304 -18.08 -23.31 -12.88
C ARG A 304 -19.55 -23.08 -12.57
N ASP A 305 -20.24 -24.13 -12.15
CA ASP A 305 -21.66 -24.06 -11.83
C ASP A 305 -21.92 -23.07 -10.67
N ALA A 306 -21.07 -23.10 -9.63
CA ALA A 306 -21.19 -22.16 -8.51
C ALA A 306 -20.98 -20.70 -8.97
N VAL A 307 -20.05 -20.44 -9.88
CA VAL A 307 -19.86 -19.09 -10.45
C VAL A 307 -21.07 -18.66 -11.27
N LEU A 308 -21.66 -19.55 -12.06
CA LEU A 308 -22.85 -19.23 -12.86
C LEU A 308 -24.08 -19.04 -11.99
N ILE A 309 -24.29 -19.86 -10.97
CA ILE A 309 -25.36 -19.70 -9.97
C ILE A 309 -25.22 -18.36 -9.23
N ALA A 310 -24.01 -17.93 -8.92
CA ALA A 310 -23.77 -16.66 -8.25
C ALA A 310 -24.16 -15.42 -9.08
N LEU A 311 -24.48 -15.57 -10.37
CA LEU A 311 -25.10 -14.50 -11.19
C LEU A 311 -26.52 -14.14 -10.73
N THR A 312 -27.16 -15.01 -9.95
CA THR A 312 -28.48 -14.79 -9.35
C THR A 312 -28.43 -14.62 -7.82
N ASP A 313 -27.25 -14.34 -7.26
CA ASP A 313 -27.09 -14.09 -5.82
C ASP A 313 -27.96 -12.91 -5.36
N ASP A 314 -28.53 -13.00 -4.16
CA ASP A 314 -29.35 -11.92 -3.58
C ASP A 314 -28.58 -10.60 -3.47
N THR A 315 -27.25 -10.66 -3.36
CA THR A 315 -26.38 -9.52 -3.13
C THR A 315 -25.79 -8.99 -4.45
N GLU A 316 -26.09 -7.75 -4.80
CA GLU A 316 -25.65 -7.10 -6.04
C GLU A 316 -24.15 -7.21 -6.30
N PHE A 317 -23.30 -6.87 -5.34
CA PHE A 317 -21.86 -6.88 -5.55
C PHE A 317 -21.29 -8.31 -5.72
N VAL A 318 -21.99 -9.35 -5.24
CA VAL A 318 -21.64 -10.75 -5.54
C VAL A 318 -21.97 -11.05 -6.99
N ARG A 319 -23.15 -10.67 -7.49
CA ARG A 319 -23.55 -10.84 -8.90
C ARG A 319 -22.58 -10.14 -9.85
N VAL A 320 -22.12 -8.92 -9.51
CA VAL A 320 -21.10 -8.20 -10.30
C VAL A 320 -19.81 -8.99 -10.40
N GLN A 321 -19.31 -9.56 -9.29
CA GLN A 321 -18.08 -10.34 -9.34
C GLN A 321 -18.28 -11.69 -10.03
N ALA A 322 -19.47 -12.30 -9.91
CA ALA A 322 -19.84 -13.50 -10.65
C ALA A 322 -19.82 -13.25 -12.16
N ALA A 323 -20.42 -12.16 -12.63
CA ALA A 323 -20.39 -11.77 -14.03
C ALA A 323 -18.96 -11.61 -14.55
N ARG A 324 -18.07 -10.97 -13.78
CA ARG A 324 -16.65 -10.81 -14.14
C ARG A 324 -15.90 -12.13 -14.18
N ALA A 325 -16.15 -13.04 -13.22
CA ALA A 325 -15.53 -14.36 -13.17
C ALA A 325 -16.03 -15.27 -14.31
N ALA A 326 -17.30 -15.14 -14.70
CA ALA A 326 -17.93 -15.92 -15.78
C ALA A 326 -17.24 -15.69 -17.15
N ALA A 327 -16.51 -14.59 -17.34
CA ALA A 327 -15.68 -14.38 -18.53
C ALA A 327 -14.57 -15.44 -18.70
N PHE A 328 -14.26 -16.19 -17.65
CA PHE A 328 -13.23 -17.23 -17.64
C PHE A 328 -13.81 -18.65 -17.51
N VAL A 329 -15.14 -18.77 -17.63
CA VAL A 329 -15.85 -20.02 -17.82
C VAL A 329 -15.95 -20.30 -19.33
N PRO A 330 -15.91 -21.55 -19.78
CA PRO A 330 -16.09 -21.85 -21.21
C PRO A 330 -17.36 -21.21 -21.79
N ALA A 331 -17.25 -20.69 -23.00
CA ALA A 331 -18.36 -19.97 -23.64
C ALA A 331 -19.64 -20.82 -23.76
N SER A 332 -19.52 -22.17 -23.98
CA SER A 332 -20.65 -23.08 -23.98
C SER A 332 -21.54 -22.99 -22.75
N ASP A 333 -20.91 -22.72 -21.59
CA ASP A 333 -21.58 -22.77 -20.31
C ASP A 333 -22.01 -21.35 -19.85
N ALA A 334 -21.23 -20.32 -20.20
CA ALA A 334 -21.40 -18.96 -19.68
C ALA A 334 -22.34 -18.07 -20.52
N LEU A 335 -22.49 -18.32 -21.82
CA LEU A 335 -23.21 -17.41 -22.76
C LEU A 335 -24.65 -17.16 -22.36
N VAL A 336 -25.40 -18.23 -22.00
CA VAL A 336 -26.82 -18.12 -21.65
C VAL A 336 -27.00 -17.34 -20.35
N ALA A 337 -26.26 -17.71 -19.32
CA ALA A 337 -26.36 -17.08 -18.01
C ALA A 337 -25.93 -15.60 -18.05
N LEU A 338 -24.88 -15.24 -18.79
CA LEU A 338 -24.47 -13.84 -18.99
C LEU A 338 -25.49 -13.05 -19.83
N HIS A 339 -26.13 -13.68 -20.84
CA HIS A 339 -27.22 -13.06 -21.60
C HIS A 339 -28.41 -12.72 -20.69
N GLU A 340 -28.83 -13.64 -19.83
CA GLU A 340 -29.89 -13.41 -18.85
C GLU A 340 -29.52 -12.28 -17.86
N SER A 341 -28.26 -12.25 -17.39
CA SER A 341 -27.76 -11.22 -16.49
C SER A 341 -27.67 -9.82 -17.13
N LEU A 342 -27.80 -9.67 -18.45
CA LEU A 342 -27.99 -8.37 -19.09
C LEU A 342 -29.30 -7.70 -18.66
N GLY A 343 -30.31 -8.47 -18.25
CA GLY A 343 -31.59 -7.99 -17.73
C GLY A 343 -31.60 -7.72 -16.23
N ASP A 344 -30.47 -7.77 -15.54
CA ASP A 344 -30.39 -7.50 -14.09
C ASP A 344 -30.87 -6.10 -13.73
N LEU A 345 -31.46 -5.94 -12.57
CA LEU A 345 -31.89 -4.63 -12.06
C LEU A 345 -30.71 -3.66 -11.86
N SER A 346 -29.54 -4.18 -11.51
CA SER A 346 -28.34 -3.39 -11.28
C SER A 346 -27.64 -3.03 -12.59
N TRP A 347 -27.38 -1.75 -12.76
CA TRP A 347 -26.55 -1.25 -13.86
C TRP A 347 -25.16 -1.90 -13.88
N TRP A 348 -24.56 -2.10 -12.69
CA TRP A 348 -23.23 -2.68 -12.55
C TRP A 348 -23.17 -4.14 -12.99
N VAL A 349 -24.22 -4.92 -12.70
CA VAL A 349 -24.32 -6.32 -13.15
C VAL A 349 -24.48 -6.38 -14.66
N ARG A 350 -25.39 -5.57 -15.23
CA ARG A 350 -25.57 -5.47 -16.69
C ARG A 350 -24.26 -5.13 -17.41
N ARG A 351 -23.53 -4.13 -16.89
CA ARG A 351 -22.24 -3.71 -17.44
C ARG A 351 -21.20 -4.83 -17.39
N ALA A 352 -21.03 -5.45 -16.21
CA ALA A 352 -20.09 -6.56 -16.04
C ALA A 352 -20.42 -7.75 -16.94
N SER A 353 -21.70 -8.07 -17.12
CA SER A 353 -22.15 -9.15 -17.99
C SER A 353 -21.86 -8.86 -19.48
N ALA A 354 -22.15 -7.64 -19.93
CA ALA A 354 -21.84 -7.21 -21.30
C ALA A 354 -20.33 -7.24 -21.59
N GLU A 355 -19.51 -6.72 -20.68
CA GLU A 355 -18.04 -6.76 -20.80
C GLU A 355 -17.50 -8.20 -20.79
N SER A 356 -18.12 -9.09 -20.02
CA SER A 356 -17.73 -10.50 -19.96
C SER A 356 -18.12 -11.26 -21.22
N LEU A 357 -19.29 -10.98 -21.80
CA LEU A 357 -19.66 -11.48 -23.13
C LEU A 357 -18.64 -11.05 -24.18
N LEU A 358 -18.21 -9.80 -24.16
CA LEU A 358 -17.20 -9.30 -25.10
C LEU A 358 -15.86 -10.08 -24.97
N ARG A 359 -15.43 -10.38 -23.74
CA ARG A 359 -14.22 -11.17 -23.47
C ARG A 359 -14.30 -12.62 -23.93
N LEU A 360 -15.49 -13.20 -24.05
CA LEU A 360 -15.70 -14.54 -24.59
C LEU A 360 -15.51 -14.64 -26.13
N GLY A 361 -15.03 -13.57 -26.74
CA GLY A 361 -14.63 -13.51 -28.13
C GLY A 361 -15.83 -13.55 -29.09
N ARG A 362 -15.68 -14.17 -30.29
CA ARG A 362 -16.69 -14.13 -31.35
C ARG A 362 -18.08 -14.60 -30.93
N ARG A 363 -18.16 -15.68 -30.12
CA ARG A 363 -19.44 -16.21 -29.63
C ARG A 363 -20.13 -15.22 -28.71
N GLY A 364 -19.41 -14.64 -27.77
CA GLY A 364 -19.95 -13.63 -26.86
C GLY A 364 -20.34 -12.35 -27.60
N LEU A 365 -19.53 -11.90 -28.55
CA LEU A 365 -19.84 -10.76 -29.41
C LEU A 365 -21.15 -10.97 -30.20
N SER A 366 -21.39 -12.16 -30.73
CA SER A 366 -22.65 -12.49 -31.44
C SER A 366 -23.85 -12.41 -30.50
N VAL A 367 -23.72 -12.92 -29.26
CA VAL A 367 -24.79 -12.84 -28.26
C VAL A 367 -25.05 -11.38 -27.88
N LEU A 368 -23.99 -10.59 -27.64
CA LEU A 368 -24.11 -9.16 -27.27
C LEU A 368 -24.74 -8.33 -28.41
N ALA A 369 -24.35 -8.58 -29.68
CA ALA A 369 -24.92 -7.93 -30.84
C ALA A 369 -26.41 -8.33 -31.06
N ARG A 370 -26.78 -9.56 -30.77
CA ARG A 370 -28.18 -9.98 -30.77
C ARG A 370 -28.97 -9.33 -29.63
N ALA A 371 -28.38 -9.29 -28.42
CA ALA A 371 -29.01 -8.68 -27.26
C ALA A 371 -29.29 -7.20 -27.50
N SER A 372 -28.39 -6.44 -28.13
CA SER A 372 -28.58 -5.01 -28.43
C SER A 372 -29.80 -4.72 -29.30
N ARG A 373 -30.28 -5.71 -30.08
CA ARG A 373 -31.44 -5.55 -30.98
C ARG A 373 -32.71 -6.19 -30.43
N PHE A 374 -32.59 -7.34 -29.80
CA PHE A 374 -33.72 -8.25 -29.56
C PHE A 374 -33.94 -8.66 -28.12
N HIS A 375 -33.11 -8.19 -27.16
CA HIS A 375 -33.34 -8.50 -25.73
C HIS A 375 -34.71 -7.91 -25.31
N PRO A 376 -35.55 -8.65 -24.56
CA PRO A 376 -36.84 -8.13 -24.12
C PRO A 376 -36.73 -6.89 -23.23
N ASP A 377 -35.74 -6.85 -22.36
CA ASP A 377 -35.49 -5.70 -21.47
C ASP A 377 -34.82 -4.56 -22.23
N ARG A 378 -35.34 -3.33 -22.09
CA ARG A 378 -34.83 -2.13 -22.73
C ARG A 378 -33.41 -1.76 -22.25
N PHE A 379 -33.18 -1.82 -20.94
CA PHE A 379 -31.90 -1.45 -20.35
C PHE A 379 -30.78 -2.43 -20.74
N ALA A 380 -31.13 -3.70 -20.94
CA ALA A 380 -30.21 -4.69 -21.51
C ALA A 380 -29.81 -4.35 -22.95
N ARG A 381 -30.77 -3.93 -23.81
CA ARG A 381 -30.47 -3.48 -25.19
C ARG A 381 -29.53 -2.26 -25.16
N GLU A 382 -29.84 -1.28 -24.35
CA GLU A 382 -29.04 -0.04 -24.22
C GLU A 382 -27.62 -0.38 -23.73
N MET A 383 -27.49 -1.21 -22.70
CA MET A 383 -26.18 -1.63 -22.17
C MET A 383 -25.35 -2.38 -23.19
N ALA A 384 -25.96 -3.35 -23.88
CA ALA A 384 -25.27 -4.11 -24.94
C ALA A 384 -24.80 -3.19 -26.08
N SER A 385 -25.66 -2.23 -26.51
CA SER A 385 -25.30 -1.24 -27.53
C SER A 385 -24.15 -0.34 -27.05
N GLN A 386 -24.18 0.13 -25.81
CA GLN A 386 -23.15 0.99 -25.25
C GLN A 386 -21.79 0.26 -25.21
N VAL A 387 -21.74 -0.98 -24.69
CA VAL A 387 -20.48 -1.74 -24.61
C VAL A 387 -19.91 -2.06 -25.99
N LEU A 388 -20.75 -2.33 -26.97
CA LEU A 388 -20.32 -2.50 -28.35
C LEU A 388 -19.72 -1.22 -28.93
N LEU A 389 -20.34 -0.06 -28.70
CA LEU A 389 -19.82 1.24 -29.14
C LEU A 389 -18.48 1.57 -28.44
N ASP A 390 -18.42 1.37 -27.13
CA ASP A 390 -17.21 1.63 -26.32
C ASP A 390 -16.02 0.75 -26.78
N SER A 391 -16.32 -0.45 -27.29
CA SER A 391 -15.28 -1.40 -27.78
C SER A 391 -14.68 -1.00 -29.14
N GLY A 392 -15.27 -0.07 -29.86
CA GLY A 392 -14.85 0.33 -31.21
C GLY A 392 -15.04 -0.76 -32.28
N LEU A 393 -15.70 -1.85 -31.93
CA LEU A 393 -15.94 -2.95 -32.86
C LEU A 393 -17.07 -2.60 -33.82
N VAL A 394 -16.82 -2.71 -35.15
CA VAL A 394 -17.84 -2.57 -36.16
C VAL A 394 -18.75 -3.81 -36.10
N ILE A 395 -20.01 -3.60 -35.73
CA ILE A 395 -21.02 -4.69 -35.71
C ILE A 395 -21.31 -5.06 -37.16
N PRO A 396 -21.10 -6.34 -37.59
CA PRO A 396 -21.50 -6.77 -38.89
C PRO A 396 -23.03 -6.58 -39.06
N ARG A 397 -23.46 -5.96 -40.15
CA ARG A 397 -24.90 -5.78 -40.44
C ARG A 397 -25.67 -7.10 -40.57
N GLU A 398 -25.00 -8.17 -40.93
CA GLU A 398 -25.52 -9.53 -41.01
C GLU A 398 -24.87 -10.37 -39.88
N ILE A 399 -25.68 -10.80 -38.93
CA ILE A 399 -25.27 -11.80 -37.93
C ILE A 399 -25.59 -13.15 -38.57
N PRO A 400 -24.59 -14.02 -38.86
CA PRO A 400 -24.87 -15.37 -39.36
C PRO A 400 -25.77 -16.09 -38.34
N GLU A 401 -26.91 -16.58 -38.80
CA GLU A 401 -27.73 -17.48 -38.00
C GLU A 401 -26.86 -18.65 -37.54
N LEU A 402 -26.77 -18.86 -36.24
CA LEU A 402 -26.19 -20.07 -35.65
C LEU A 402 -27.14 -21.21 -36.04
N ARG A 403 -27.00 -21.75 -37.26
CA ARG A 403 -27.63 -23.01 -37.63
C ARG A 403 -27.04 -24.08 -36.74
N GLY A 404 -27.91 -24.65 -35.91
CA GLY A 404 -27.57 -25.75 -35.05
C GLY A 404 -26.95 -26.90 -35.87
N THR A 405 -25.78 -27.32 -35.41
CA THR A 405 -25.33 -28.69 -35.71
C THR A 405 -26.00 -29.57 -34.66
N ALA A 406 -26.95 -30.32 -35.14
CA ALA A 406 -27.57 -31.45 -34.46
C ALA A 406 -26.52 -32.48 -34.03
#